data_ec80c7ce0e64299ab5affe7742e5baad
#
_entry.id   ec80c7ce0e64299ab5affe7742e5baad
#
_cell.length_a   1.000
_cell.length_b   1.000
_cell.length_c   1.000
_cell.angle_alpha   90.00
_cell.angle_beta   90.00
_cell.angle_gamma   90.00
#
_symmetry.space_group_name_H-M   'P 1'
#
loop_
_entity.id
_entity.type
_entity.pdbx_description
1 polymer ?
#
loop_
_entity_poly.entity_id
_entity_poly.type
_entity_poly.pdbx_seq_one_letter_code
_entity_poly.pdbx_strand_id
1 'polypeptide(L)'
;TLDAKFKEGDKEFSAALAKIQGKKAEIKNKEQADEALAACQGPMTVTALKKQVRKKEAKPPLITSTLQQEASTKLSFSAKKTMQVAQKLYEGIELEDHSEGLITYMRTDSTRLSNVFIEAAHDFIIDRFGKEYWGKYKIKNDENSQDAHEAIRPTNLENEPDKVKKYLTPDQYKLYKLIYARAVASLMAPSKSNTVSVVLSVNGYDFNASGTQLAFDGYLKMVSDYESSKDVLLPDL
;
A
#
# COMPACT_ATOMS: atom_id res chain seq x y z
N THR A 1 -9.97 -19.88 18.16
CA THR A 1 -10.07 -18.45 18.50
C THR A 1 -11.42 -18.18 19.16
N LEU A 2 -11.44 -17.31 20.13
CA LEU A 2 -12.65 -16.80 20.75
C LEU A 2 -12.74 -15.31 20.44
N ASP A 3 -13.85 -14.92 19.82
CA ASP A 3 -14.12 -13.52 19.48
C ASP A 3 -15.38 -13.07 20.23
N ALA A 4 -15.36 -11.88 20.74
CA ALA A 4 -16.49 -11.26 21.40
C ALA A 4 -17.02 -10.09 20.58
N LYS A 5 -18.33 -9.95 20.49
CA LYS A 5 -19.00 -8.79 19.93
C LYS A 5 -19.44 -7.88 21.07
N PHE A 6 -19.08 -6.63 20.96
CA PHE A 6 -19.40 -5.59 21.93
C PHE A 6 -20.34 -4.59 21.32
N LYS A 7 -21.20 -4.05 22.15
CA LYS A 7 -22.10 -2.96 21.80
C LYS A 7 -21.89 -1.80 22.77
N GLU A 8 -21.59 -0.63 22.22
CA GLU A 8 -21.53 0.62 22.94
C GLU A 8 -22.47 1.63 22.27
N GLY A 9 -23.58 1.93 22.93
CA GLY A 9 -24.69 2.66 22.30
C GLY A 9 -25.26 1.91 21.10
N ASP A 10 -25.27 2.56 19.93
CA ASP A 10 -25.72 1.98 18.66
C ASP A 10 -24.59 1.38 17.79
N LYS A 11 -23.35 1.43 18.29
CA LYS A 11 -22.18 0.94 17.56
C LYS A 11 -21.78 -0.44 18.07
N GLU A 12 -21.52 -1.34 17.12
CA GLU A 12 -21.01 -2.68 17.41
C GLU A 12 -19.57 -2.80 16.93
N PHE A 13 -18.73 -3.50 17.66
CA PHE A 13 -17.38 -3.85 17.29
C PHE A 13 -17.00 -5.23 17.82
N SER A 14 -15.95 -5.82 17.24
CA SER A 14 -15.45 -7.14 17.64
C SER A 14 -14.08 -7.02 18.28
N ALA A 15 -13.84 -7.85 19.28
CA ALA A 15 -12.54 -8.02 19.91
C ALA A 15 -12.17 -9.50 20.00
N ALA A 16 -10.89 -9.80 19.81
CA ALA A 16 -10.37 -11.17 19.89
C ALA A 16 -9.72 -11.44 21.23
N LEU A 17 -9.95 -12.62 21.80
CA LEU A 17 -9.27 -13.06 23.01
C LEU A 17 -7.76 -13.09 22.79
N ALA A 18 -7.03 -12.37 23.60
CA ALA A 18 -5.58 -12.23 23.50
C ALA A 18 -4.83 -12.86 24.65
N LYS A 19 -5.34 -12.73 25.91
CA LYS A 19 -4.69 -13.28 27.09
C LYS A 19 -5.70 -13.92 28.05
N ILE A 20 -5.23 -14.92 28.79
CA ILE A 20 -5.91 -15.56 29.91
C ILE A 20 -4.95 -15.50 31.09
N GLN A 21 -5.36 -14.87 32.19
CA GLN A 21 -4.54 -14.68 33.41
C GLN A 21 -3.15 -14.11 33.10
N GLY A 22 -3.10 -13.11 32.21
CA GLY A 22 -1.88 -12.41 31.78
C GLY A 22 -0.99 -13.16 30.80
N LYS A 23 -1.29 -14.42 30.46
CA LYS A 23 -0.54 -15.24 29.50
C LYS A 23 -1.26 -15.24 28.16
N LYS A 24 -0.51 -15.46 27.06
CA LYS A 24 -1.09 -15.59 25.72
C LYS A 24 -2.22 -16.65 25.74
N ALA A 25 -3.37 -16.29 25.19
CA ALA A 25 -4.52 -17.18 25.16
C ALA A 25 -4.27 -18.39 24.26
N GLU A 26 -4.49 -19.58 24.82
CA GLU A 26 -4.50 -20.84 24.09
C GLU A 26 -5.72 -21.65 24.54
N ILE A 27 -6.64 -21.87 23.60
CA ILE A 27 -7.81 -22.74 23.81
C ILE A 27 -7.60 -23.99 22.95
N LYS A 28 -7.40 -25.14 23.62
CA LYS A 28 -7.01 -26.39 22.97
C LYS A 28 -8.17 -27.38 22.82
N ASN A 29 -9.23 -27.24 23.60
CA ASN A 29 -10.37 -28.15 23.61
C ASN A 29 -11.68 -27.37 23.88
N LYS A 30 -12.79 -28.10 23.77
CA LYS A 30 -14.13 -27.56 23.97
C LYS A 30 -14.37 -27.13 25.43
N GLU A 31 -13.87 -27.90 26.40
CA GLU A 31 -14.04 -27.61 27.81
C GLU A 31 -13.44 -26.26 28.20
N GLN A 32 -12.22 -25.95 27.73
CA GLN A 32 -11.58 -24.65 27.91
C GLN A 32 -12.33 -23.53 27.20
N ALA A 33 -12.95 -23.82 26.07
CA ALA A 33 -13.77 -22.83 25.35
C ALA A 33 -15.06 -22.52 26.12
N ASP A 34 -15.71 -23.54 26.65
CA ASP A 34 -16.95 -23.39 27.44
C ASP A 34 -16.69 -22.67 28.77
N GLU A 35 -15.57 -22.96 29.44
CA GLU A 35 -15.09 -22.22 30.61
C GLU A 35 -14.85 -20.76 30.32
N ALA A 36 -14.12 -20.44 29.23
CA ALA A 36 -13.88 -19.07 28.83
C ALA A 36 -15.18 -18.32 28.48
N LEU A 37 -16.12 -18.97 27.79
CA LEU A 37 -17.42 -18.40 27.48
C LEU A 37 -18.22 -18.08 28.75
N ALA A 38 -18.21 -18.97 29.74
CA ALA A 38 -18.90 -18.80 31.02
C ALA A 38 -18.27 -17.64 31.83
N ALA A 39 -16.92 -17.53 31.83
CA ALA A 39 -16.19 -16.52 32.56
C ALA A 39 -16.30 -15.11 31.93
N CYS A 40 -16.57 -15.02 30.62
CA CYS A 40 -16.61 -13.78 29.87
C CYS A 40 -18.02 -13.17 29.72
N GLN A 41 -18.98 -13.61 30.52
CA GLN A 41 -20.34 -13.05 30.49
C GLN A 41 -20.39 -11.71 31.24
N GLY A 42 -21.17 -10.76 30.68
CA GLY A 42 -21.41 -9.45 31.31
C GLY A 42 -20.53 -8.33 30.82
N PRO A 43 -20.56 -7.17 31.50
CA PRO A 43 -19.81 -6.00 31.09
C PRO A 43 -18.30 -6.20 31.25
N MET A 44 -17.53 -5.68 30.30
CA MET A 44 -16.08 -5.68 30.36
C MET A 44 -15.53 -4.28 30.65
N THR A 45 -14.38 -4.23 31.29
CA THR A 45 -13.72 -2.96 31.61
C THR A 45 -12.63 -2.66 30.59
N VAL A 46 -12.56 -1.42 30.11
CA VAL A 46 -11.42 -0.94 29.32
C VAL A 46 -10.22 -0.78 30.25
N THR A 47 -9.23 -1.63 30.13
CA THR A 47 -8.02 -1.65 30.96
C THR A 47 -6.84 -0.97 30.30
N ALA A 48 -6.84 -0.83 28.97
CA ALA A 48 -5.83 -0.08 28.25
C ALA A 48 -6.41 0.51 26.96
N LEU A 49 -6.01 1.74 26.66
CA LEU A 49 -6.33 2.45 25.43
C LEU A 49 -5.07 3.13 24.91
N LYS A 50 -4.67 2.81 23.67
CA LYS A 50 -3.49 3.40 23.04
C LYS A 50 -3.88 4.01 21.71
N LYS A 51 -3.63 5.31 21.56
CA LYS A 51 -3.78 6.06 20.30
C LYS A 51 -2.39 6.32 19.70
N GLN A 52 -2.21 6.06 18.43
CA GLN A 52 -0.93 6.31 17.73
C GLN A 52 -1.16 6.62 16.25
N VAL A 53 -0.23 7.36 15.66
CA VAL A 53 -0.18 7.58 14.22
C VAL A 53 0.76 6.55 13.60
N ARG A 54 0.25 5.75 12.68
CA ARG A 54 1.07 4.83 11.86
C ARG A 54 1.34 5.45 10.51
N LYS A 55 2.60 5.37 10.07
CA LYS A 55 3.02 5.73 8.72
C LYS A 55 3.23 4.46 7.91
N LYS A 56 2.79 4.48 6.65
CA LYS A 56 3.07 3.42 5.68
C LYS A 56 3.77 4.03 4.49
N GLU A 57 4.99 3.59 4.25
CA GLU A 57 5.81 4.05 3.13
C GLU A 57 5.32 3.46 1.80
N ALA A 58 5.54 4.20 0.72
CA ALA A 58 5.34 3.68 -0.62
C ALA A 58 6.32 2.53 -0.89
N LYS A 59 5.89 1.59 -1.73
CA LYS A 59 6.79 0.55 -2.23
C LYS A 59 7.81 1.16 -3.20
N PRO A 60 9.02 0.59 -3.32
CA PRO A 60 10.03 1.09 -4.26
C PRO A 60 9.55 0.98 -5.72
N PRO A 61 10.24 1.65 -6.67
CA PRO A 61 9.99 1.48 -8.09
C PRO A 61 10.11 0.02 -8.52
N LEU A 62 9.52 -0.32 -9.66
CA LEU A 62 9.46 -1.69 -10.15
C LEU A 62 10.80 -2.13 -10.74
N ILE A 63 11.15 -3.38 -10.48
CA ILE A 63 12.16 -4.18 -11.16
C ILE A 63 11.47 -5.33 -11.89
N THR A 64 12.19 -6.11 -12.71
CA THR A 64 11.60 -7.21 -13.50
C THR A 64 10.72 -8.13 -12.66
N SER A 65 11.23 -8.61 -11.52
CA SER A 65 10.50 -9.56 -10.66
C SER A 65 9.25 -8.96 -10.03
N THR A 66 9.34 -7.73 -9.52
CA THR A 66 8.21 -7.05 -8.89
C THR A 66 7.18 -6.60 -9.92
N LEU A 67 7.59 -6.22 -11.14
CA LEU A 67 6.67 -5.95 -12.26
C LEU A 67 5.83 -7.19 -12.57
N GLN A 68 6.46 -8.34 -12.72
CA GLN A 68 5.77 -9.61 -13.01
C GLN A 68 4.78 -9.97 -11.89
N GLN A 69 5.20 -9.82 -10.63
CA GLN A 69 4.37 -10.12 -9.47
C GLN A 69 3.15 -9.17 -9.36
N GLU A 70 3.36 -7.88 -9.51
CA GLU A 70 2.27 -6.89 -9.46
C GLU A 70 1.32 -7.03 -10.65
N ALA A 71 1.84 -7.28 -11.85
CA ALA A 71 1.00 -7.52 -13.03
C ALA A 71 0.17 -8.81 -12.90
N SER A 72 0.74 -9.87 -12.29
CA SER A 72 0.00 -11.09 -12.00
C SER A 72 -1.14 -10.86 -11.01
N THR A 73 -0.86 -10.20 -9.89
CA THR A 73 -1.84 -10.01 -8.81
C THR A 73 -2.91 -8.98 -9.14
N LYS A 74 -2.58 -7.93 -9.89
CA LYS A 74 -3.47 -6.78 -10.14
C LYS A 74 -4.12 -6.79 -11.51
N LEU A 75 -3.45 -7.38 -12.51
CA LEU A 75 -3.90 -7.39 -13.89
C LEU A 75 -4.21 -8.80 -14.41
N SER A 76 -3.93 -9.83 -13.62
CA SER A 76 -4.04 -11.25 -14.01
C SER A 76 -3.18 -11.59 -15.26
N PHE A 77 -2.03 -10.95 -15.39
CA PHE A 77 -1.08 -11.22 -16.47
C PHE A 77 -0.10 -12.33 -16.08
N SER A 78 0.16 -13.27 -16.99
CA SER A 78 1.30 -14.18 -16.82
C SER A 78 2.63 -13.44 -16.95
N ALA A 79 3.69 -13.98 -16.38
CA ALA A 79 5.05 -13.41 -16.53
C ALA A 79 5.43 -13.21 -18.00
N LYS A 80 5.13 -14.19 -18.85
CA LYS A 80 5.37 -14.11 -20.30
C LYS A 80 4.63 -12.93 -20.95
N LYS A 81 3.32 -12.81 -20.67
CA LYS A 81 2.49 -11.72 -21.19
C LYS A 81 3.01 -10.37 -20.70
N THR A 82 3.33 -10.26 -19.41
CA THR A 82 3.87 -9.02 -18.80
C THR A 82 5.11 -8.57 -19.56
N MET A 83 6.06 -9.47 -19.80
CA MET A 83 7.31 -9.12 -20.48
C MET A 83 7.11 -8.78 -21.97
N GLN A 84 6.18 -9.44 -22.65
CA GLN A 84 5.85 -9.12 -24.05
C GLN A 84 5.21 -7.72 -24.16
N VAL A 85 4.29 -7.38 -23.26
CA VAL A 85 3.65 -6.06 -23.25
C VAL A 85 4.66 -4.97 -22.86
N ALA A 86 5.50 -5.22 -21.86
CA ALA A 86 6.56 -4.30 -21.45
C ALA A 86 7.57 -4.04 -22.57
N GLN A 87 7.94 -5.09 -23.33
CA GLN A 87 8.82 -4.98 -24.49
C GLN A 87 8.26 -4.00 -25.52
N LYS A 88 6.97 -4.09 -25.83
CA LYS A 88 6.30 -3.18 -26.78
C LYS A 88 6.26 -1.73 -26.26
N LEU A 89 6.00 -1.54 -24.97
CA LEU A 89 6.04 -0.20 -24.37
C LEU A 89 7.44 0.41 -24.40
N TYR A 90 8.49 -0.40 -24.31
CA TYR A 90 9.88 0.03 -24.40
C TYR A 90 10.33 0.32 -25.82
N GLU A 91 10.01 -0.57 -26.78
CA GLU A 91 10.46 -0.47 -28.19
C GLU A 91 9.91 0.79 -28.87
N GLY A 92 8.70 1.19 -28.54
CA GLY A 92 8.06 2.38 -29.08
C GLY A 92 6.57 2.22 -29.31
N ILE A 93 5.87 3.28 -29.05
CA ILE A 93 4.44 3.45 -29.32
C ILE A 93 4.31 4.63 -30.29
N GLU A 94 3.58 4.41 -31.38
CA GLU A 94 3.22 5.49 -32.31
C GLU A 94 2.24 6.45 -31.62
N LEU A 95 2.73 7.63 -31.31
CA LEU A 95 1.94 8.75 -30.82
C LEU A 95 1.47 9.60 -32.03
N GLU A 96 0.90 10.76 -31.77
CA GLU A 96 0.27 11.57 -32.83
C GLU A 96 1.23 12.01 -33.94
N ASP A 97 2.45 12.36 -33.55
CA ASP A 97 3.45 12.97 -34.44
C ASP A 97 4.82 12.28 -34.42
N HIS A 98 5.02 11.31 -33.53
CA HIS A 98 6.29 10.59 -33.39
C HIS A 98 6.10 9.22 -32.68
N SER A 99 7.15 8.40 -32.76
CA SER A 99 7.22 7.14 -32.01
C SER A 99 8.11 7.31 -30.80
N GLU A 100 7.64 6.85 -29.64
CA GLU A 100 8.36 6.99 -28.36
C GLU A 100 8.25 5.71 -27.51
N GLY A 101 9.38 5.29 -26.93
CA GLY A 101 9.39 4.27 -25.88
C GLY A 101 8.84 4.87 -24.57
N LEU A 102 7.73 4.34 -24.09
CA LEU A 102 7.03 4.92 -22.92
C LEU A 102 7.63 4.52 -21.57
N ILE A 103 8.46 3.48 -21.53
CA ILE A 103 9.10 3.01 -20.29
C ILE A 103 10.60 2.79 -20.49
N THR A 104 11.35 2.82 -19.39
CA THR A 104 12.75 2.40 -19.34
C THR A 104 12.85 0.89 -19.55
N TYR A 105 14.07 0.39 -19.78
CA TYR A 105 14.31 -1.03 -20.05
C TYR A 105 13.79 -1.92 -18.93
N MET A 106 12.94 -2.90 -19.28
CA MET A 106 12.18 -3.71 -18.33
C MET A 106 12.95 -4.89 -17.72
N ARG A 107 14.15 -5.19 -18.22
CA ARG A 107 15.03 -6.23 -17.63
C ARG A 107 16.06 -5.55 -16.76
N THR A 108 15.70 -5.36 -15.50
CA THR A 108 16.54 -4.68 -14.52
C THR A 108 16.25 -5.22 -13.11
N ASP A 109 17.24 -5.22 -12.28
CA ASP A 109 17.14 -5.47 -10.82
C ASP A 109 17.42 -4.20 -9.99
N SER A 110 17.70 -3.08 -10.66
CA SER A 110 17.94 -1.79 -10.04
C SER A 110 16.64 -1.07 -9.70
N THR A 111 16.55 -0.55 -8.49
CA THR A 111 15.47 0.35 -8.04
C THR A 111 15.87 1.82 -8.13
N ARG A 112 17.02 2.14 -8.71
CA ARG A 112 17.52 3.50 -8.88
C ARG A 112 16.64 4.29 -9.85
N LEU A 113 16.42 5.56 -9.56
CA LEU A 113 15.81 6.53 -10.46
C LEU A 113 16.85 7.61 -10.80
N SER A 114 16.87 8.07 -12.04
CA SER A 114 17.76 9.17 -12.42
C SER A 114 17.33 10.48 -11.75
N ASN A 115 18.30 11.35 -11.53
CA ASN A 115 18.03 12.67 -10.95
C ASN A 115 17.06 13.50 -11.82
N VAL A 116 17.19 13.41 -13.14
CA VAL A 116 16.28 14.06 -14.09
C VAL A 116 14.84 13.62 -13.89
N PHE A 117 14.61 12.30 -13.69
CA PHE A 117 13.27 11.80 -13.43
C PHE A 117 12.77 12.23 -12.05
N ILE A 118 13.62 12.23 -11.03
CA ILE A 118 13.26 12.65 -9.67
C ILE A 118 12.85 14.13 -9.66
N GLU A 119 13.57 15.00 -10.35
CA GLU A 119 13.24 16.43 -10.47
C GLU A 119 11.90 16.63 -11.21
N ALA A 120 11.72 15.96 -12.34
CA ALA A 120 10.46 16.01 -13.07
C ALA A 120 9.27 15.49 -12.23
N ALA A 121 9.48 14.41 -11.47
CA ALA A 121 8.46 13.86 -10.58
C ALA A 121 8.17 14.77 -9.39
N HIS A 122 9.19 15.47 -8.86
CA HIS A 122 9.00 16.47 -7.82
C HIS A 122 8.04 17.56 -8.28
N ASP A 123 8.30 18.15 -9.44
CA ASP A 123 7.47 19.23 -9.98
C ASP A 123 6.05 18.73 -10.30
N PHE A 124 5.95 17.55 -10.91
CA PHE A 124 4.66 16.91 -11.20
C PHE A 124 3.83 16.66 -9.92
N ILE A 125 4.46 16.13 -8.86
CA ILE A 125 3.75 15.81 -7.60
C ILE A 125 3.30 17.08 -6.90
N ILE A 126 4.16 18.11 -6.83
CA ILE A 126 3.82 19.37 -6.17
C ILE A 126 2.71 20.10 -6.92
N ASP A 127 2.81 20.19 -8.24
CA ASP A 127 1.82 20.88 -9.07
C ASP A 127 0.45 20.19 -9.01
N ARG A 128 0.44 18.86 -9.01
CA ARG A 128 -0.81 18.10 -9.08
C ARG A 128 -1.47 17.82 -7.73
N PHE A 129 -0.68 17.61 -6.69
CA PHE A 129 -1.17 17.16 -5.38
C PHE A 129 -0.86 18.10 -4.23
N GLY A 130 0.18 18.92 -4.34
CA GLY A 130 0.67 19.81 -3.30
C GLY A 130 2.00 19.36 -2.67
N LYS A 131 2.65 20.31 -1.99
CA LYS A 131 4.00 20.10 -1.40
C LYS A 131 4.03 19.00 -0.33
N GLU A 132 2.94 18.79 0.38
CA GLU A 132 2.80 17.77 1.42
C GLU A 132 2.86 16.34 0.86
N TYR A 133 2.60 16.16 -0.42
CA TYR A 133 2.66 14.85 -1.10
C TYR A 133 4.05 14.45 -1.57
N TRP A 134 5.01 15.38 -1.57
CA TRP A 134 6.39 15.04 -1.88
C TRP A 134 7.03 14.24 -0.76
N GLY A 135 7.56 13.07 -1.07
CA GLY A 135 8.37 12.26 -0.16
C GLY A 135 9.76 12.89 0.02
N LYS A 136 10.33 12.77 1.20
CA LYS A 136 11.73 13.18 1.43
C LYS A 136 12.67 12.15 0.80
N TYR A 137 12.76 12.15 -0.52
CA TYR A 137 13.72 11.30 -1.22
C TYR A 137 15.13 11.83 -0.93
N LYS A 138 15.94 11.04 -0.24
CA LYS A 138 17.37 11.30 -0.14
C LYS A 138 18.01 10.79 -1.42
N ILE A 139 18.43 11.70 -2.29
CA ILE A 139 19.32 11.37 -3.39
C ILE A 139 20.56 10.75 -2.74
N LYS A 140 20.71 9.43 -2.87
CA LYS A 140 21.98 8.79 -2.55
C LYS A 140 22.91 9.18 -3.68
N ASN A 141 23.83 10.09 -3.39
CA ASN A 141 25.01 10.31 -4.22
C ASN A 141 25.91 9.08 -4.05
N ASP A 142 25.55 7.97 -4.65
CA ASP A 142 26.45 6.86 -4.87
C ASP A 142 27.36 7.23 -6.05
N GLU A 143 28.38 8.04 -5.76
CA GLU A 143 29.46 8.38 -6.71
C GLU A 143 30.20 7.14 -7.26
N ASN A 144 29.96 5.98 -6.66
CA ASN A 144 30.55 4.69 -7.04
C ASN A 144 29.57 3.69 -7.65
N SER A 145 28.31 4.06 -7.90
CA SER A 145 27.39 3.13 -8.56
C SER A 145 27.67 3.12 -10.07
N GLN A 146 28.47 2.15 -10.49
CA GLN A 146 28.64 1.75 -11.90
C GLN A 146 27.38 1.13 -12.50
N ASP A 147 26.26 1.18 -11.79
CA ASP A 147 25.01 0.61 -12.24
C ASP A 147 24.35 1.54 -13.25
N ALA A 148 24.58 1.24 -14.53
CA ALA A 148 23.97 1.97 -15.65
C ALA A 148 22.46 1.76 -15.74
N HIS A 149 21.91 0.79 -15.00
CA HIS A 149 20.50 0.44 -15.07
C HIS A 149 19.65 1.27 -14.10
N GLU A 150 18.47 1.60 -14.56
CA GLU A 150 17.43 2.24 -13.77
C GLU A 150 16.29 1.27 -13.48
N ALA A 151 15.42 1.65 -12.53
CA ALA A 151 14.14 1.00 -12.32
C ALA A 151 13.22 1.14 -13.54
N ILE A 152 12.18 0.33 -13.58
CA ILE A 152 11.13 0.42 -14.60
C ILE A 152 10.24 1.60 -14.27
N ARG A 153 10.27 2.62 -15.11
CA ARG A 153 9.54 3.88 -14.93
C ARG A 153 9.09 4.46 -16.28
N PRO A 154 8.15 5.40 -16.32
CA PRO A 154 7.87 6.14 -17.54
C PRO A 154 9.09 6.95 -17.98
N THR A 155 9.28 7.07 -19.29
CA THR A 155 10.35 7.91 -19.89
C THR A 155 10.02 9.38 -19.74
N ASN A 156 8.74 9.73 -19.88
CA ASN A 156 8.25 11.11 -19.83
C ASN A 156 6.94 11.15 -19.01
N LEU A 157 6.90 11.98 -17.96
CA LEU A 157 5.71 12.14 -17.11
C LEU A 157 4.56 12.89 -17.80
N GLU A 158 4.84 13.64 -18.86
CA GLU A 158 3.79 14.29 -19.67
C GLU A 158 2.88 13.28 -20.37
N ASN A 159 3.42 12.09 -20.67
CA ASN A 159 2.68 10.97 -21.22
C ASN A 159 1.85 10.25 -20.14
N GLU A 160 0.95 10.99 -19.50
CA GLU A 160 0.04 10.40 -18.52
C GLU A 160 -0.78 9.28 -19.15
N PRO A 161 -1.04 8.17 -18.42
CA PRO A 161 -1.72 7.00 -18.98
C PRO A 161 -3.02 7.33 -19.71
N ASP A 162 -3.84 8.22 -19.16
CA ASP A 162 -5.13 8.58 -19.77
C ASP A 162 -4.97 9.45 -21.04
N LYS A 163 -3.91 10.25 -21.12
CA LYS A 163 -3.60 11.04 -22.32
C LYS A 163 -3.17 10.17 -23.50
N VAL A 164 -2.36 9.14 -23.22
CA VAL A 164 -1.84 8.25 -24.27
C VAL A 164 -2.69 7.01 -24.52
N LYS A 165 -3.78 6.85 -23.77
CA LYS A 165 -4.67 5.68 -23.85
C LYS A 165 -5.15 5.37 -25.27
N LYS A 166 -5.44 6.39 -26.07
CA LYS A 166 -5.92 6.24 -27.46
C LYS A 166 -4.91 5.55 -28.40
N TYR A 167 -3.63 5.55 -28.03
CA TYR A 167 -2.55 4.93 -28.79
C TYR A 167 -2.19 3.53 -28.30
N LEU A 168 -2.74 3.09 -27.17
CA LEU A 168 -2.41 1.87 -26.48
C LEU A 168 -3.48 0.79 -26.65
N THR A 169 -3.04 -0.46 -26.79
CA THR A 169 -3.95 -1.59 -26.58
C THR A 169 -4.41 -1.63 -25.11
N PRO A 170 -5.53 -2.29 -24.80
CA PRO A 170 -6.00 -2.41 -23.42
C PRO A 170 -4.95 -2.99 -22.46
N ASP A 171 -4.17 -3.97 -22.90
CA ASP A 171 -3.12 -4.57 -22.07
C ASP A 171 -1.92 -3.63 -21.89
N GLN A 172 -1.51 -2.90 -22.93
CA GLN A 172 -0.48 -1.87 -22.84
C GLN A 172 -0.90 -0.75 -21.88
N TYR A 173 -2.12 -0.27 -22.00
CA TYR A 173 -2.65 0.75 -21.09
C TYR A 173 -2.64 0.31 -19.64
N LYS A 174 -3.13 -0.89 -19.34
CA LYS A 174 -3.14 -1.44 -17.97
C LYS A 174 -1.74 -1.54 -17.39
N LEU A 175 -0.79 -2.09 -18.13
CA LEU A 175 0.58 -2.26 -17.66
C LEU A 175 1.30 -0.91 -17.52
N TYR A 176 1.15 -0.02 -18.48
CA TYR A 176 1.72 1.31 -18.44
C TYR A 176 1.19 2.12 -17.24
N LYS A 177 -0.12 2.09 -17.01
CA LYS A 177 -0.76 2.74 -15.85
C LYS A 177 -0.19 2.22 -14.52
N LEU A 178 0.02 0.92 -14.40
CA LEU A 178 0.62 0.31 -13.21
C LEU A 178 2.06 0.80 -13.00
N ILE A 179 2.88 0.81 -14.05
CA ILE A 179 4.28 1.26 -14.02
C ILE A 179 4.35 2.75 -13.64
N TYR A 180 3.55 3.58 -14.31
CA TYR A 180 3.48 5.02 -14.08
C TYR A 180 3.10 5.34 -12.63
N ALA A 181 2.01 4.75 -12.14
CA ALA A 181 1.52 4.95 -10.78
C ALA A 181 2.56 4.53 -9.73
N ARG A 182 3.23 3.40 -9.94
CA ARG A 182 4.26 2.91 -9.01
C ARG A 182 5.49 3.80 -8.99
N ALA A 183 5.98 4.25 -10.14
CA ALA A 183 7.16 5.10 -10.22
C ALA A 183 6.93 6.45 -9.51
N VAL A 184 5.81 7.11 -9.77
CA VAL A 184 5.45 8.38 -9.12
C VAL A 184 5.21 8.17 -7.61
N ALA A 185 4.41 7.18 -7.23
CA ALA A 185 4.11 6.87 -5.83
C ALA A 185 5.36 6.58 -4.99
N SER A 186 6.40 5.98 -5.58
CA SER A 186 7.65 5.68 -4.88
C SER A 186 8.39 6.92 -4.36
N LEU A 187 8.10 8.09 -4.95
CA LEU A 187 8.66 9.38 -4.58
C LEU A 187 7.72 10.23 -3.71
N MET A 188 6.48 9.75 -3.47
CA MET A 188 5.48 10.45 -2.69
C MET A 188 5.62 10.22 -1.18
N ALA A 189 5.04 11.14 -0.42
CA ALA A 189 5.01 11.07 1.03
C ALA A 189 4.25 9.82 1.52
N PRO A 190 4.63 9.23 2.67
CA PRO A 190 3.93 8.10 3.26
C PRO A 190 2.49 8.44 3.60
N SER A 191 1.61 7.44 3.54
CA SER A 191 0.28 7.58 4.11
C SER A 191 0.34 7.55 5.64
N LYS A 192 -0.62 8.21 6.29
CA LYS A 192 -0.74 8.25 7.76
C LYS A 192 -2.12 7.81 8.17
N SER A 193 -2.18 6.92 9.15
CA SER A 193 -3.43 6.46 9.75
C SER A 193 -3.41 6.64 11.26
N ASN A 194 -4.50 7.14 11.81
CA ASN A 194 -4.75 7.13 13.24
C ASN A 194 -5.20 5.73 13.64
N THR A 195 -4.50 5.09 14.57
CA THR A 195 -4.85 3.77 15.08
C THR A 195 -5.18 3.86 16.56
N VAL A 196 -6.23 3.16 16.95
CA VAL A 196 -6.66 3.00 18.34
C VAL A 196 -6.60 1.51 18.68
N SER A 197 -5.91 1.16 19.75
CA SER A 197 -5.89 -0.20 20.28
C SER A 197 -6.48 -0.18 21.69
N VAL A 198 -7.40 -1.09 21.95
CA VAL A 198 -8.14 -1.19 23.21
C VAL A 198 -7.98 -2.59 23.78
N VAL A 199 -7.78 -2.68 25.07
CA VAL A 199 -7.85 -3.93 25.82
C VAL A 199 -9.09 -3.90 26.70
N LEU A 200 -9.94 -4.90 26.56
CA LEU A 200 -11.16 -5.12 27.32
C LEU A 200 -10.96 -6.34 28.20
N SER A 201 -11.16 -6.20 29.51
CA SER A 201 -10.87 -7.26 30.46
C SER A 201 -12.07 -7.63 31.31
N VAL A 202 -12.24 -8.92 31.55
CA VAL A 202 -13.19 -9.51 32.50
C VAL A 202 -12.63 -10.80 33.09
N ASN A 203 -12.67 -10.96 34.41
CA ASN A 203 -12.29 -12.20 35.12
C ASN A 203 -10.92 -12.80 34.69
N GLY A 204 -9.93 -11.94 34.34
CA GLY A 204 -8.61 -12.38 33.90
C GLY A 204 -8.52 -12.74 32.40
N TYR A 205 -9.56 -12.51 31.63
CA TYR A 205 -9.59 -12.66 30.18
C TYR A 205 -9.45 -11.26 29.53
N ASP A 206 -8.45 -11.11 28.66
CA ASP A 206 -8.19 -9.87 27.94
C ASP A 206 -8.51 -10.03 26.45
N PHE A 207 -9.35 -9.13 25.95
CA PHE A 207 -9.73 -9.05 24.54
C PHE A 207 -9.14 -7.80 23.92
N ASN A 208 -8.56 -7.95 22.72
CA ASN A 208 -8.00 -6.83 21.97
C ASN A 208 -8.95 -6.42 20.84
N ALA A 209 -9.24 -5.13 20.77
CA ALA A 209 -9.87 -4.49 19.62
C ALA A 209 -8.94 -3.43 19.05
N SER A 210 -9.04 -3.19 17.76
CA SER A 210 -8.30 -2.11 17.10
C SER A 210 -9.13 -1.42 16.04
N GLY A 211 -8.99 -0.11 15.98
CA GLY A 211 -9.54 0.73 14.95
C GLY A 211 -8.44 1.42 14.15
N THR A 212 -8.72 1.75 12.91
CA THR A 212 -7.80 2.47 12.03
C THR A 212 -8.61 3.43 11.17
N GLN A 213 -8.16 4.66 11.06
CA GLN A 213 -8.73 5.69 10.20
C GLN A 213 -7.62 6.37 9.40
N LEU A 214 -7.81 6.48 8.08
CA LEU A 214 -6.88 7.20 7.23
C LEU A 214 -6.92 8.69 7.56
N ALA A 215 -5.76 9.26 7.94
CA ALA A 215 -5.61 10.69 8.26
C ALA A 215 -4.97 11.48 7.10
N PHE A 216 -4.08 10.83 6.35
CA PHE A 216 -3.45 11.40 5.16
C PHE A 216 -3.14 10.28 4.17
N ASP A 217 -3.63 10.43 2.94
CA ASP A 217 -3.51 9.37 1.93
C ASP A 217 -2.10 9.26 1.33
N GLY A 218 -1.33 10.35 1.25
CA GLY A 218 0.04 10.31 0.73
C GLY A 218 0.12 9.61 -0.63
N TYR A 219 1.05 8.66 -0.75
CA TYR A 219 1.25 7.90 -1.99
C TYR A 219 0.01 7.10 -2.45
N LEU A 220 -0.92 6.77 -1.55
CA LEU A 220 -2.15 6.05 -1.91
C LEU A 220 -3.00 6.84 -2.92
N LYS A 221 -2.88 8.17 -2.93
CA LYS A 221 -3.53 9.05 -3.91
C LYS A 221 -3.21 8.61 -5.35
N MET A 222 -1.96 8.23 -5.60
CA MET A 222 -1.50 7.85 -6.95
C MET A 222 -1.81 6.39 -7.30
N VAL A 223 -1.91 5.50 -6.31
CA VAL A 223 -2.14 4.07 -6.50
C VAL A 223 -3.54 3.62 -6.08
N SER A 224 -4.49 4.53 -5.97
CA SER A 224 -5.86 4.26 -5.48
C SER A 224 -6.61 3.17 -6.24
N ASP A 225 -6.30 2.97 -7.52
CA ASP A 225 -6.87 1.88 -8.33
C ASP A 225 -6.35 0.49 -7.91
N TYR A 226 -5.26 0.44 -7.17
CA TYR A 226 -4.56 -0.80 -6.83
C TYR A 226 -4.45 -1.06 -5.34
N GLU A 227 -4.42 -0.03 -4.54
CA GLU A 227 -4.27 -0.09 -3.09
C GLU A 227 -5.24 0.89 -2.43
N SER A 228 -5.89 0.44 -1.36
CA SER A 228 -6.76 1.30 -0.54
C SER A 228 -6.49 1.07 0.93
N SER A 229 -6.82 2.05 1.76
CA SER A 229 -6.96 1.88 3.20
C SER A 229 -8.42 1.61 3.51
N LYS A 230 -8.68 0.61 4.38
CA LYS A 230 -10.02 0.38 4.92
C LYS A 230 -10.06 0.96 6.32
N ASP A 231 -10.97 1.87 6.53
CA ASP A 231 -11.22 2.40 7.87
C ASP A 231 -12.01 1.38 8.69
N VAL A 232 -11.55 1.17 9.93
CA VAL A 232 -12.24 0.40 10.95
C VAL A 232 -12.41 1.32 12.14
N LEU A 233 -13.62 1.79 12.38
CA LEU A 233 -13.90 2.72 13.46
C LEU A 233 -14.33 1.96 14.70
N LEU A 234 -13.70 2.28 15.85
CA LEU A 234 -14.20 1.92 17.16
C LEU A 234 -15.09 3.05 17.69
N PRO A 235 -16.07 2.75 18.57
CA PRO A 235 -16.77 3.78 19.29
C PRO A 235 -15.82 4.56 20.22
N ASP A 236 -16.27 5.67 20.77
CA ASP A 236 -15.55 6.37 21.83
C ASP A 236 -15.68 5.53 23.12
N LEU A 237 -14.57 4.96 23.55
CA LEU A 237 -14.46 4.03 24.68
C LEU A 237 -13.70 4.68 25.83
#